data_824afbcb20bd5ea660c3e0392c4d35ad
#
_entry.id   824afbcb20bd5ea660c3e0392c4d35ad
#
_cell.length_a   1.000
_cell.length_b   1.000
_cell.length_c   1.000
_cell.angle_alpha   90.00
_cell.angle_beta   90.00
_cell.angle_gamma   90.00
#
_symmetry.space_group_name_H-M   'P 1'
#
loop_
_entity.id
_entity.type
_entity.pdbx_description
1 polymer ?
#
loop_
_entity_poly.entity_id
_entity_poly.type
_entity_poly.pdbx_seq_one_letter_code
_entity_poly.pdbx_strand_id
1 'polypeptide(L)'
;MRPLYCDESIWIPVADGLRRRGWAVLTARDEERLGDSDREHLSYAVENDWILVTFDDDFLSLIEGSGFKHTGIIYIQQAGRDIGDVVKAVDAHLEARSVNDRSIHYC
;
A
#
# COMPACT_ATOMS: atom_id res chain seq x y z
N MET A 1 10.42 8.93 -4.97
CA MET A 1 9.62 8.04 -4.08
C MET A 1 9.54 6.67 -4.71
N ARG A 2 9.67 5.62 -3.92
CA ARG A 2 9.52 4.25 -4.41
C ARG A 2 8.07 3.99 -4.83
N PRO A 3 7.83 3.11 -5.82
CA PRO A 3 6.48 2.77 -6.24
C PRO A 3 5.62 2.21 -5.10
N LEU A 4 4.32 2.44 -5.22
CA LEU A 4 3.31 1.89 -4.33
C LEU A 4 2.73 0.63 -4.96
N TYR A 5 2.61 -0.44 -4.17
CA TYR A 5 1.96 -1.66 -4.60
C TYR A 5 0.66 -1.84 -3.80
N CYS A 6 -0.47 -1.75 -4.48
CA CYS A 6 -1.79 -1.87 -3.87
C CYS A 6 -2.29 -3.31 -4.00
N ASP A 7 -2.62 -3.93 -2.87
CA ASP A 7 -3.25 -5.24 -2.89
C ASP A 7 -4.71 -5.15 -3.37
N GLU A 8 -5.39 -6.28 -3.40
CA GLU A 8 -6.76 -6.37 -3.92
C GLU A 8 -7.79 -5.62 -3.08
N SER A 9 -7.49 -5.32 -1.82
CA SER A 9 -8.41 -4.59 -0.94
C SER A 9 -8.55 -3.13 -1.33
N ILE A 10 -7.54 -2.56 -1.97
CA ILE A 10 -7.56 -1.15 -2.37
C ILE A 10 -8.49 -0.95 -3.56
N TRP A 11 -9.41 0.00 -3.44
CA TRP A 11 -10.32 0.35 -4.52
C TRP A 11 -9.55 0.92 -5.71
N ILE A 12 -9.85 0.42 -6.90
CA ILE A 12 -9.17 0.89 -8.12
C ILE A 12 -9.21 2.41 -8.28
N PRO A 13 -10.34 3.11 -8.03
CA PRO A 13 -10.34 4.57 -8.09
C PRO A 13 -9.36 5.27 -7.15
N VAL A 14 -9.00 4.65 -6.03
CA VAL A 14 -7.96 5.18 -5.13
C VAL A 14 -6.60 5.13 -5.82
N ALA A 15 -6.26 4.00 -6.43
CA ALA A 15 -5.02 3.86 -7.18
C ALA A 15 -4.96 4.87 -8.32
N ASP A 16 -6.05 5.03 -9.06
CA ASP A 16 -6.13 6.00 -10.14
C ASP A 16 -5.99 7.44 -9.65
N GLY A 17 -6.60 7.77 -8.51
CA GLY A 17 -6.48 9.08 -7.90
C GLY A 17 -5.05 9.42 -7.49
N LEU A 18 -4.33 8.45 -6.97
CA LEU A 18 -2.91 8.62 -6.61
C LEU A 18 -2.04 8.79 -7.87
N ARG A 19 -2.31 8.04 -8.92
CA ARG A 19 -1.61 8.18 -10.20
C ARG A 19 -1.78 9.59 -10.78
N ARG A 20 -2.99 10.15 -10.72
CA ARG A 20 -3.26 11.50 -11.20
C ARG A 20 -2.48 12.57 -10.44
N ARG A 21 -2.06 12.27 -9.22
CA ARG A 21 -1.23 13.14 -8.41
C ARG A 21 0.27 12.93 -8.62
N GLY A 22 0.63 12.05 -9.56
CA GLY A 22 2.02 11.85 -9.95
C GLY A 22 2.74 10.70 -9.26
N TRP A 23 2.03 9.92 -8.44
CA TRP A 23 2.66 8.77 -7.75
C TRP A 23 2.73 7.56 -8.69
N ALA A 24 3.81 6.81 -8.60
CA ALA A 24 3.94 5.54 -9.30
C ALA A 24 3.17 4.48 -8.52
N VAL A 25 2.10 3.96 -9.10
CA VAL A 25 1.20 3.02 -8.45
C VAL A 25 1.02 1.78 -9.32
N LEU A 26 1.22 0.63 -8.71
CA LEU A 26 0.99 -0.68 -9.32
C LEU A 26 -0.04 -1.40 -8.47
N THR A 27 -1.05 -1.99 -9.10
CA THR A 27 -2.06 -2.76 -8.38
C THR A 27 -1.82 -4.25 -8.57
N ALA A 28 -2.37 -5.07 -7.68
CA ALA A 28 -2.33 -6.52 -7.84
C ALA A 28 -2.93 -6.94 -9.18
N ARG A 29 -3.95 -6.21 -9.65
CA ARG A 29 -4.56 -6.45 -10.95
C ARG A 29 -3.58 -6.16 -12.09
N ASP A 30 -2.86 -5.04 -12.05
CA ASP A 30 -1.87 -4.67 -13.07
C ASP A 30 -0.75 -5.69 -13.16
N GLU A 31 -0.35 -6.24 -12.02
CA GLU A 31 0.76 -7.19 -11.90
C GLU A 31 0.32 -8.64 -12.06
N GLU A 32 -0.94 -8.87 -12.41
CA GLU A 32 -1.53 -10.20 -12.58
C GLU A 32 -1.39 -11.08 -11.33
N ARG A 33 -1.62 -10.47 -10.17
CA ARG A 33 -1.48 -11.11 -8.87
C ARG A 33 -2.78 -11.20 -8.08
N LEU A 34 -3.91 -11.07 -8.76
CA LEU A 34 -5.21 -11.28 -8.11
C LEU A 34 -5.29 -12.72 -7.58
N GLY A 35 -5.76 -12.86 -6.35
CA GLY A 35 -5.84 -14.16 -5.70
C GLY A 35 -4.60 -14.58 -4.93
N ASP A 36 -3.51 -13.82 -5.00
CA ASP A 36 -2.34 -14.07 -4.16
C ASP A 36 -2.71 -13.92 -2.68
N SER A 37 -2.05 -14.69 -1.81
CA SER A 37 -2.18 -14.54 -0.36
C SER A 37 -1.51 -13.25 0.12
N ASP A 38 -1.79 -12.86 1.36
CA ASP A 38 -1.14 -11.71 1.98
C ASP A 38 0.38 -11.89 2.00
N ARG A 39 0.84 -13.09 2.30
CA ARG A 39 2.29 -13.41 2.29
C ARG A 39 2.89 -13.21 0.91
N GLU A 40 2.20 -13.66 -0.13
CA GLU A 40 2.66 -13.54 -1.51
C GLU A 40 2.71 -12.07 -1.95
N HIS A 41 1.69 -11.28 -1.62
CA HIS A 41 1.69 -9.84 -1.90
C HIS A 41 2.83 -9.12 -1.18
N LEU A 42 3.04 -9.45 0.10
CA LEU A 42 4.11 -8.85 0.89
C LEU A 42 5.49 -9.20 0.31
N SER A 43 5.71 -10.48 -0.01
CA SER A 43 6.97 -10.93 -0.62
C SER A 43 7.23 -10.24 -1.95
N TYR A 44 6.19 -10.07 -2.76
CA TYR A 44 6.31 -9.40 -4.05
C TYR A 44 6.73 -7.93 -3.89
N ALA A 45 6.14 -7.23 -2.94
CA ALA A 45 6.53 -5.85 -2.63
C ALA A 45 7.98 -5.77 -2.15
N VAL A 46 8.39 -6.70 -1.29
CA VAL A 46 9.77 -6.76 -0.78
C VAL A 46 10.77 -7.00 -1.92
N GLU A 47 10.49 -7.97 -2.79
CA GLU A 47 11.36 -8.31 -3.92
C GLU A 47 11.58 -7.12 -4.86
N ASN A 48 10.58 -6.29 -5.02
CA ASN A 48 10.63 -5.12 -5.89
C ASN A 48 11.02 -3.83 -5.18
N ASP A 49 11.19 -3.87 -3.87
CA ASP A 49 11.46 -2.70 -3.03
C ASP A 49 10.33 -1.64 -3.13
N TRP A 50 9.10 -2.11 -3.15
CA TRP A 50 7.91 -1.27 -3.23
C TRP A 50 7.26 -1.09 -1.87
N ILE A 51 6.48 -0.03 -1.71
CA ILE A 51 5.68 0.22 -0.51
C ILE A 51 4.32 -0.45 -0.69
N LEU A 52 3.95 -1.35 0.22
CA LEU A 52 2.64 -2.01 0.20
C LEU A 52 1.58 -1.05 0.73
N VAL A 53 0.50 -0.90 -0.02
CA VAL A 53 -0.66 -0.08 0.38
C VAL A 53 -1.87 -1.00 0.49
N THR A 54 -2.54 -0.98 1.64
CA THR A 54 -3.63 -1.92 1.91
C THR A 54 -4.69 -1.34 2.85
N PHE A 55 -5.92 -1.83 2.73
CA PHE A 55 -6.97 -1.64 3.72
C PHE A 55 -7.01 -2.78 4.75
N ASP A 56 -6.27 -3.86 4.52
CA ASP A 56 -6.35 -5.09 5.29
C ASP A 56 -5.31 -5.11 6.41
N ASP A 57 -5.77 -5.19 7.66
CA ASP A 57 -4.89 -5.24 8.83
C ASP A 57 -4.21 -6.60 9.04
N ASP A 58 -4.58 -7.62 8.27
CA ASP A 58 -3.92 -8.93 8.34
C ASP A 58 -2.42 -8.84 8.02
N PHE A 59 -2.00 -7.87 7.19
CA PHE A 59 -0.59 -7.63 6.93
C PHE A 59 0.17 -7.23 8.19
N LEU A 60 -0.46 -6.43 9.06
CA LEU A 60 0.14 -6.03 10.33
C LEU A 60 0.35 -7.23 11.22
N SER A 61 -0.61 -8.15 11.24
CA SER A 61 -0.52 -9.39 12.01
C SER A 61 0.62 -10.29 11.53
N LEU A 62 0.85 -10.36 10.21
CA LEU A 62 1.97 -11.11 9.64
C LEU A 62 3.31 -10.57 10.12
N ILE A 63 3.46 -9.27 10.13
CA ILE A 63 4.72 -8.62 10.53
C ILE A 63 4.94 -8.72 12.03
N GLU A 64 3.94 -8.35 12.81
CA GLU A 64 4.04 -8.32 14.28
C GLU A 64 4.06 -9.71 14.88
N GLY A 65 3.23 -10.63 14.35
CA GLY A 65 3.11 -11.98 14.88
C GLY A 65 4.13 -12.98 14.36
N SER A 66 4.54 -12.86 13.11
CA SER A 66 5.39 -13.83 12.44
C SER A 66 6.76 -13.27 12.01
N GLY A 67 6.99 -11.99 12.21
CA GLY A 67 8.27 -11.35 11.89
C GLY A 67 8.59 -11.28 10.41
N PHE A 68 7.59 -11.30 9.54
CA PHE A 68 7.83 -11.16 8.09
C PHE A 68 8.45 -9.81 7.78
N LYS A 69 9.37 -9.80 6.82
CA LYS A 69 10.03 -8.58 6.36
C LYS A 69 9.07 -7.76 5.50
N HIS A 70 9.26 -6.44 5.53
CA HIS A 70 8.57 -5.51 4.64
C HIS A 70 9.51 -4.38 4.25
N THR A 71 9.16 -3.66 3.22
CA THR A 71 9.93 -2.52 2.71
C THR A 71 9.18 -1.20 2.83
N GLY A 72 8.22 -1.15 3.72
CA GLY A 72 7.32 -0.05 4.00
C GLY A 72 5.89 -0.47 3.74
N ILE A 73 5.00 -0.06 4.63
CA ILE A 73 3.57 -0.34 4.53
C ILE A 73 2.79 0.92 4.84
N ILE A 74 1.78 1.19 4.02
CA ILE A 74 0.76 2.20 4.31
C ILE A 74 -0.54 1.43 4.53
N TYR A 75 -0.95 1.35 5.79
CA TYR A 75 -2.23 0.76 6.16
C TYR A 75 -3.27 1.88 6.28
N ILE A 76 -4.35 1.75 5.54
CA ILE A 76 -5.40 2.77 5.46
C ILE A 76 -6.64 2.30 6.20
N GLN A 77 -7.08 3.10 7.16
CA GLN A 77 -8.36 2.90 7.83
C GLN A 77 -9.46 3.53 6.98
N GLN A 78 -10.30 2.71 6.38
CA GLN A 78 -11.29 3.18 5.41
C GLN A 78 -12.63 3.59 6.03
N ALA A 79 -12.90 3.18 7.28
CA ALA A 79 -14.20 3.41 7.91
C ALA A 79 -14.60 4.89 7.89
N GLY A 80 -15.79 5.17 7.33
CA GLY A 80 -16.31 6.53 7.25
C GLY A 80 -15.64 7.43 6.22
N ARG A 81 -14.79 6.88 5.36
CA ARG A 81 -14.07 7.63 4.34
C ARG A 81 -14.52 7.26 2.94
N ASP A 82 -14.63 8.25 2.08
CA ASP A 82 -14.85 8.04 0.65
C ASP A 82 -13.50 7.96 -0.10
N ILE A 83 -13.56 7.73 -1.41
CA ILE A 83 -12.38 7.65 -2.27
C ILE A 83 -11.52 8.91 -2.16
N GLY A 84 -12.15 10.08 -2.22
CA GLY A 84 -11.45 11.36 -2.14
C GLY A 84 -10.73 11.56 -0.82
N ASP A 85 -11.35 11.16 0.29
CA ASP A 85 -10.75 11.25 1.62
C ASP A 85 -9.49 10.38 1.70
N VAL A 86 -9.58 9.16 1.19
CA VAL A 86 -8.46 8.22 1.21
C VAL A 86 -7.30 8.74 0.35
N VAL A 87 -7.59 9.18 -0.86
CA VAL A 87 -6.56 9.72 -1.76
C VAL A 87 -5.85 10.91 -1.13
N LYS A 88 -6.58 11.83 -0.53
CA LYS A 88 -5.99 13.01 0.14
C LYS A 88 -5.09 12.61 1.31
N ALA A 89 -5.53 11.63 2.11
CA ALA A 89 -4.75 11.19 3.27
C ALA A 89 -3.44 10.54 2.85
N VAL A 90 -3.48 9.67 1.85
CA VAL A 90 -2.28 9.01 1.34
C VAL A 90 -1.34 10.00 0.66
N ASP A 91 -1.89 10.89 -0.16
CA ASP A 91 -1.12 11.92 -0.84
C ASP A 91 -0.38 12.81 0.16
N ALA A 92 -1.07 13.29 1.20
CA ALA A 92 -0.46 14.11 2.24
C ALA A 92 0.68 13.37 2.97
N HIS A 93 0.48 12.09 3.27
CA HIS A 93 1.53 11.28 3.87
C HIS A 93 2.74 11.15 2.95
N LEU A 94 2.51 10.84 1.68
CA LEU A 94 3.59 10.65 0.71
C LEU A 94 4.40 11.91 0.47
N GLU A 95 3.76 13.08 0.49
CA GLU A 95 4.45 14.36 0.36
C GLU A 95 5.47 14.58 1.49
N ALA A 96 5.19 14.06 2.67
CA ALA A 96 6.05 14.21 3.85
C ALA A 96 7.01 13.03 4.06
N ARG A 97 6.78 11.91 3.37
CA ARG A 97 7.54 10.68 3.57
C ARG A 97 8.89 10.73 2.86
N SER A 98 9.96 10.39 3.57
CA SER A 98 11.27 10.21 2.94
C SER A 98 11.27 9.00 2.02
N VAL A 99 12.00 9.08 0.90
CA VAL A 99 12.18 7.95 -0.03
C VAL A 99 12.80 6.71 0.67
N ASN A 100 13.57 6.94 1.71
CA ASN A 100 14.22 5.86 2.46
C ASN A 100 13.38 5.37 3.65
N ASP A 101 12.22 5.96 3.88
CA ASP A 101 11.34 5.56 4.98
C ASP A 101 10.73 4.19 4.67
N ARG A 102 11.04 3.21 5.51
CA ARG A 102 10.55 1.83 5.38
C ARG A 102 9.60 1.46 6.52
N SER A 103 9.09 2.45 7.24
CA SER A 103 8.20 2.23 8.36
C SER A 103 6.79 1.85 7.91
N ILE A 104 6.01 1.36 8.88
CA ILE A 104 4.57 1.17 8.74
C ILE A 104 3.90 2.49 9.11
N HIS A 105 3.05 3.00 8.23
CA HIS A 105 2.27 4.19 8.48
C HIS A 105 0.78 3.86 8.50
N TYR A 106 0.10 4.40 9.50
CA TYR A 106 -1.35 4.26 9.67
C TYR A 106 -2.01 5.53 9.14
N CYS A 107 -2.70 5.39 8.02
CA CYS A 107 -3.34 6.53 7.36
C CYS A 107 -4.78 6.75 7.82
#